data_db54c762eb481999ee4da5637ecedefa
#
_entry.id   db54c762eb481999ee4da5637ecedefa
#
_cell.length_a   1.000
_cell.length_b   1.000
_cell.length_c   1.000
_cell.angle_alpha   90.00
_cell.angle_beta   90.00
_cell.angle_gamma   90.00
#
_symmetry.space_group_name_H-M   'P 1'
#
loop_
_entity.id
_entity.type
_entity.pdbx_description
1 polymer ?
#
loop_
_entity_poly.entity_id
_entity_poly.type
_entity_poly.pdbx_seq_one_letter_code
_entity_poly.pdbx_strand_id
1 'polypeptide(L)'
;MINFSDSRLPLWACGLCVLLTGCSALAGVQERYTVCSYDQVWDAAVDSVKDRSIKVQEKEKGIIETSWLEIPMPGRTFGAFQREMAESKDRSRIIMRVKRLNEVTNVNFLEERQRWAFRGGSRMFGWADAEPSKDVLTNIDRRLDAKLKEHGCTLT
;
A
#
# COMPACT_ATOMS: atom_id res chain seq x y z
N MET A 1 -36.79 63.94 -3.96
CA MET A 1 -36.51 63.33 -5.27
C MET A 1 -35.09 62.72 -5.18
N ILE A 2 -35.01 61.45 -4.92
CA ILE A 2 -33.73 60.79 -4.84
C ILE A 2 -33.77 59.63 -5.85
N ASN A 3 -32.93 59.76 -6.88
CA ASN A 3 -32.79 58.77 -7.95
C ASN A 3 -31.97 57.60 -7.46
N PHE A 4 -32.54 56.41 -7.46
CA PHE A 4 -31.87 55.15 -7.27
C PHE A 4 -31.33 54.70 -8.63
N SER A 5 -30.02 54.78 -8.82
CA SER A 5 -29.33 54.28 -10.02
C SER A 5 -29.00 52.79 -9.82
N ASP A 6 -29.45 52.01 -10.79
CA ASP A 6 -29.20 50.57 -11.01
C ASP A 6 -27.70 50.22 -10.99
N SER A 7 -27.28 49.40 -10.07
CA SER A 7 -26.00 48.69 -10.16
C SER A 7 -26.24 47.20 -10.40
N ARG A 8 -26.27 46.85 -11.67
CA ARG A 8 -26.24 45.47 -12.16
C ARG A 8 -24.83 44.92 -11.96
N LEU A 9 -24.63 44.07 -10.97
CA LEU A 9 -23.44 43.27 -10.80
C LEU A 9 -23.44 42.12 -11.79
N PRO A 10 -22.31 41.86 -12.51
CA PRO A 10 -22.25 40.78 -13.49
C PRO A 10 -22.07 39.43 -12.75
N LEU A 11 -23.01 38.53 -13.01
CA LEU A 11 -23.14 37.15 -12.53
C LEU A 11 -22.14 36.16 -13.21
N TRP A 12 -20.88 36.58 -13.48
CA TRP A 12 -19.92 35.74 -14.24
C TRP A 12 -18.67 35.33 -13.44
N ALA A 13 -18.68 35.38 -12.11
CA ALA A 13 -17.51 35.05 -11.30
C ALA A 13 -17.60 33.75 -10.50
N CYS A 14 -18.50 32.84 -10.81
CA CYS A 14 -18.67 31.56 -10.09
C CYS A 14 -18.46 30.32 -10.98
N GLY A 15 -17.46 30.32 -11.85
CA GLY A 15 -17.26 29.25 -12.83
C GLY A 15 -15.89 28.58 -12.85
N LEU A 16 -15.01 28.74 -11.85
CA LEU A 16 -13.66 28.16 -11.96
C LEU A 16 -13.11 27.58 -10.64
N CYS A 17 -13.89 26.76 -9.94
CA CYS A 17 -13.45 26.08 -8.73
C CYS A 17 -13.86 24.62 -8.68
N VAL A 18 -13.71 23.88 -9.76
CA VAL A 18 -13.79 22.39 -9.66
C VAL A 18 -12.88 21.84 -10.74
N LEU A 19 -11.72 21.31 -10.39
CA LEU A 19 -11.01 20.18 -10.98
C LEU A 19 -9.62 20.02 -10.35
N LEU A 20 -9.56 19.98 -9.01
CA LEU A 20 -8.42 19.36 -8.32
C LEU A 20 -8.93 18.06 -7.67
N THR A 21 -9.47 17.17 -8.49
CA THR A 21 -9.53 15.75 -8.10
C THR A 21 -8.09 15.23 -8.15
N GLY A 22 -7.37 15.48 -7.06
CA GLY A 22 -6.08 14.86 -6.83
C GLY A 22 -6.26 13.36 -6.94
N CYS A 23 -5.57 12.71 -7.89
CA CYS A 23 -5.28 11.30 -7.81
C CYS A 23 -4.68 11.05 -6.44
N SER A 24 -5.46 10.52 -5.51
CA SER A 24 -4.93 9.91 -4.31
C SER A 24 -4.16 8.67 -4.80
N ALA A 25 -2.85 8.86 -5.03
CA ALA A 25 -1.94 7.74 -5.17
C ALA A 25 -2.22 6.84 -3.97
N LEU A 26 -2.56 5.57 -4.22
CA LEU A 26 -2.81 4.60 -3.16
C LEU A 26 -1.56 4.58 -2.28
N ALA A 27 -1.66 5.17 -1.09
CA ALA A 27 -0.53 5.31 -0.19
C ALA A 27 0.06 3.92 0.08
N GLY A 28 1.37 3.75 -0.20
CA GLY A 28 2.08 2.50 0.05
C GLY A 28 2.18 1.52 -1.13
N VAL A 29 1.59 1.82 -2.29
CA VAL A 29 1.82 1.01 -3.50
C VAL A 29 3.18 1.38 -4.10
N GLN A 30 4.02 0.36 -4.30
CA GLN A 30 5.30 0.48 -5.02
C GLN A 30 5.15 -0.15 -6.40
N GLU A 31 5.77 0.45 -7.41
CA GLU A 31 5.72 -0.02 -8.79
C GLU A 31 7.11 -0.18 -9.38
N ARG A 32 7.30 -1.23 -10.16
CA ARG A 32 8.53 -1.49 -10.93
C ARG A 32 8.17 -1.88 -12.36
N TYR A 33 8.87 -1.25 -13.29
CA TYR A 33 8.77 -1.57 -14.71
C TYR A 33 10.08 -2.19 -15.16
N THR A 34 10.00 -3.25 -15.94
CA THR A 34 11.17 -3.96 -16.43
C THR A 34 10.96 -4.48 -17.86
N VAL A 35 12.01 -4.40 -18.67
CA VAL A 35 12.04 -4.99 -20.00
C VAL A 35 12.51 -6.44 -19.87
N CYS A 36 11.55 -7.32 -19.57
CA CYS A 36 11.80 -8.73 -19.30
C CYS A 36 10.57 -9.56 -19.64
N SER A 37 10.74 -10.85 -19.85
CA SER A 37 9.61 -11.74 -20.07
C SER A 37 8.74 -11.83 -18.82
N TYR A 38 7.45 -12.05 -19.00
CA TYR A 38 6.52 -12.23 -17.89
C TYR A 38 6.96 -13.33 -16.93
N ASP A 39 7.47 -14.45 -17.46
CA ASP A 39 7.89 -15.60 -16.67
C ASP A 39 9.08 -15.26 -15.76
N GLN A 40 10.10 -14.57 -16.29
CA GLN A 40 11.25 -14.14 -15.50
C GLN A 40 10.86 -13.18 -14.39
N VAL A 41 9.98 -12.23 -14.69
CA VAL A 41 9.47 -11.26 -13.70
C VAL A 41 8.61 -11.94 -12.66
N TRP A 42 7.79 -12.91 -13.06
CA TRP A 42 6.96 -13.70 -12.14
C TRP A 42 7.83 -14.47 -11.16
N ASP A 43 8.83 -15.19 -11.66
CA ASP A 43 9.73 -16.01 -10.83
C ASP A 43 10.53 -15.12 -9.86
N ALA A 44 11.02 -13.96 -10.32
CA ALA A 44 11.67 -12.98 -9.47
C ALA A 44 10.75 -12.43 -8.38
N ALA A 45 9.48 -12.16 -8.72
CA ALA A 45 8.49 -11.68 -7.75
C ALA A 45 8.20 -12.74 -6.68
N VAL A 46 7.98 -14.00 -7.06
CA VAL A 46 7.80 -15.11 -6.12
C VAL A 46 9.02 -15.25 -5.21
N ASP A 47 10.23 -15.24 -5.79
CA ASP A 47 11.48 -15.37 -5.05
C ASP A 47 11.72 -14.21 -4.06
N SER A 48 11.23 -13.03 -4.38
CA SER A 48 11.40 -11.85 -3.51
C SER A 48 10.66 -11.96 -2.18
N VAL A 49 9.61 -12.79 -2.11
CA VAL A 49 8.77 -12.98 -0.91
C VAL A 49 8.80 -14.40 -0.34
N LYS A 50 9.72 -15.23 -0.79
CA LYS A 50 9.80 -16.65 -0.37
C LYS A 50 10.13 -16.88 1.11
N ASP A 51 10.61 -15.87 1.83
CA ASP A 51 10.79 -15.90 3.28
C ASP A 51 9.46 -15.82 4.04
N ARG A 52 8.37 -15.50 3.35
CA ARG A 52 7.01 -15.48 3.87
C ARG A 52 6.22 -16.64 3.29
N SER A 53 5.33 -17.22 4.08
CA SER A 53 4.41 -18.24 3.56
C SER A 53 3.51 -17.62 2.51
N ILE A 54 3.54 -18.15 1.28
CA ILE A 54 2.66 -17.72 0.21
C ILE A 54 1.30 -18.40 0.39
N LYS A 55 0.23 -17.60 0.42
CA LYS A 55 -1.15 -18.06 0.54
C LYS A 55 -1.83 -18.23 -0.83
N VAL A 56 -1.60 -17.27 -1.73
CA VAL A 56 -2.13 -17.27 -3.08
C VAL A 56 -0.99 -17.07 -4.06
N GLN A 57 -0.92 -17.93 -5.08
CA GLN A 57 0.05 -17.86 -6.16
C GLN A 57 -0.66 -18.24 -7.48
N GLU A 58 -1.22 -17.23 -8.15
CA GLU A 58 -1.99 -17.44 -9.39
C GLU A 58 -1.29 -16.74 -10.55
N LYS A 59 -0.42 -17.48 -11.25
CA LYS A 59 0.43 -16.93 -12.34
C LYS A 59 -0.40 -16.33 -13.48
N GLU A 60 -1.51 -16.96 -13.84
CA GLU A 60 -2.36 -16.50 -14.94
C GLU A 60 -3.06 -15.18 -14.64
N LYS A 61 -3.37 -14.93 -13.36
CA LYS A 61 -3.94 -13.66 -12.90
C LYS A 61 -2.87 -12.66 -12.48
N GLY A 62 -1.62 -13.10 -12.39
CA GLY A 62 -0.52 -12.29 -11.94
C GLY A 62 -0.60 -11.89 -10.46
N ILE A 63 -1.15 -12.75 -9.60
CA ILE A 63 -1.41 -12.43 -8.19
C ILE A 63 -0.57 -13.31 -7.28
N ILE A 64 0.19 -12.68 -6.38
CA ILE A 64 0.91 -13.31 -5.29
C ILE A 64 0.45 -12.64 -3.99
N GLU A 65 -0.03 -13.43 -3.03
CA GLU A 65 -0.43 -12.94 -1.70
C GLU A 65 0.24 -13.81 -0.64
N THR A 66 0.91 -13.17 0.32
CA THR A 66 1.49 -13.90 1.45
C THR A 66 0.45 -14.08 2.56
N SER A 67 0.67 -15.08 3.41
CA SER A 67 -0.06 -15.20 4.67
C SER A 67 0.24 -14.01 5.60
N TRP A 68 -0.65 -13.76 6.54
CA TRP A 68 -0.40 -12.80 7.61
C TRP A 68 0.80 -13.24 8.47
N LEU A 69 1.76 -12.33 8.62
CA LEU A 69 2.87 -12.47 9.55
C LEU A 69 2.58 -11.60 10.77
N GLU A 70 2.45 -12.21 11.95
CA GLU A 70 2.32 -11.46 13.20
C GLU A 70 3.69 -10.94 13.65
N ILE A 71 3.71 -9.67 14.04
CA ILE A 71 4.91 -8.93 14.45
C ILE A 71 4.68 -8.49 15.89
N PRO A 72 5.39 -9.09 16.85
CA PRO A 72 5.34 -8.64 18.24
C PRO A 72 5.81 -7.19 18.33
N MET A 73 5.04 -6.37 19.02
CA MET A 73 5.41 -4.98 19.29
C MET A 73 5.83 -4.86 20.75
N PRO A 74 6.85 -4.02 21.05
CA PRO A 74 7.19 -3.73 22.44
C PRO A 74 5.96 -3.20 23.18
N GLY A 75 5.75 -3.62 24.40
CA GLY A 75 4.62 -3.23 25.23
C GLY A 75 4.46 -1.71 25.25
N ARG A 76 3.23 -1.26 25.03
CA ARG A 76 2.90 0.16 25.15
C ARG A 76 2.25 0.40 26.49
N THR A 77 2.72 1.40 27.21
CA THR A 77 2.05 1.89 28.39
C THR A 77 0.83 2.73 27.99
N PHE A 78 -0.32 2.47 28.58
CA PHE A 78 -1.53 3.21 28.32
C PHE A 78 -2.12 3.83 29.59
N GLY A 79 -2.49 5.10 29.51
CA GLY A 79 -3.16 5.86 30.56
C GLY A 79 -2.24 6.38 31.67
N ALA A 80 -2.82 7.15 32.60
CA ALA A 80 -2.11 7.80 33.72
C ALA A 80 -1.45 6.81 34.70
N PHE A 81 -1.86 5.54 34.67
CA PHE A 81 -1.35 4.48 35.55
C PHE A 81 -0.34 3.56 34.87
N GLN A 82 0.17 3.93 33.68
CA GLN A 82 1.19 3.16 32.94
C GLN A 82 0.90 1.65 32.85
N ARG A 83 -0.38 1.28 32.64
CA ARG A 83 -0.72 -0.12 32.42
C ARG A 83 -0.09 -0.60 31.12
N GLU A 84 0.82 -1.56 31.20
CA GLU A 84 1.33 -2.25 30.04
C GLU A 84 0.19 -3.00 29.37
N MET A 85 -0.05 -2.69 28.11
CA MET A 85 -0.84 -3.56 27.25
C MET A 85 0.07 -4.73 26.86
N ALA A 86 -0.07 -5.84 27.57
CA ALA A 86 0.75 -7.03 27.43
C ALA A 86 0.71 -7.68 26.02
N GLU A 87 -0.22 -7.27 25.16
CA GLU A 87 -0.43 -7.84 23.84
C GLU A 87 -0.56 -6.78 22.74
N SER A 88 0.46 -5.92 22.61
CA SER A 88 0.55 -5.08 21.42
C SER A 88 1.21 -5.90 20.30
N LYS A 89 0.46 -6.16 19.22
CA LYS A 89 0.98 -6.83 18.04
C LYS A 89 0.44 -6.19 16.77
N ASP A 90 1.27 -6.19 15.75
CA ASP A 90 0.87 -5.88 14.39
C ASP A 90 0.84 -7.18 13.58
N ARG A 91 0.19 -7.16 12.46
CA ARG A 91 0.34 -8.18 11.42
C ARG A 91 0.47 -7.54 10.06
N SER A 92 1.24 -8.16 9.19
CA SER A 92 1.41 -7.68 7.83
C SER A 92 1.36 -8.81 6.83
N ARG A 93 0.86 -8.52 5.63
CA ARG A 93 0.98 -9.36 4.45
C ARG A 93 1.39 -8.52 3.24
N ILE A 94 2.03 -9.17 2.29
CA ILE A 94 2.41 -8.56 1.03
C ILE A 94 1.46 -9.04 -0.06
N ILE A 95 0.98 -8.12 -0.87
CA ILE A 95 0.21 -8.41 -2.07
C ILE A 95 1.02 -7.86 -3.25
N MET A 96 1.33 -8.73 -4.21
CA MET A 96 2.03 -8.36 -5.44
C MET A 96 1.14 -8.65 -6.64
N ARG A 97 1.25 -7.80 -7.64
CA ARG A 97 0.58 -7.99 -8.94
C ARG A 97 1.57 -7.83 -10.07
N VAL A 98 1.71 -8.86 -10.87
CA VAL A 98 2.55 -8.86 -12.06
C VAL A 98 1.67 -8.72 -13.28
N LYS A 99 1.96 -7.74 -14.14
CA LYS A 99 1.13 -7.44 -15.30
C LYS A 99 1.99 -7.16 -16.53
N ARG A 100 1.69 -7.82 -17.63
CA ARG A 100 2.34 -7.51 -18.90
C ARG A 100 1.69 -6.28 -19.55
N LEU A 101 2.50 -5.31 -19.94
CA LEU A 101 2.10 -4.08 -20.60
C LEU A 101 2.93 -3.94 -21.89
N ASN A 102 2.45 -4.52 -22.99
CA ASN A 102 3.16 -4.57 -24.27
C ASN A 102 4.56 -5.21 -24.14
N GLU A 103 5.62 -4.41 -24.30
CA GLU A 103 7.02 -4.85 -24.23
C GLU A 103 7.63 -4.83 -22.82
N VAL A 104 6.94 -4.24 -21.86
CA VAL A 104 7.38 -4.16 -20.48
C VAL A 104 6.48 -5.00 -19.57
N THR A 105 7.05 -5.49 -18.50
CA THR A 105 6.29 -6.13 -17.42
C THR A 105 6.33 -5.22 -16.20
N ASN A 106 5.15 -4.95 -15.64
CA ASN A 106 4.99 -4.16 -14.41
C ASN A 106 4.79 -5.09 -13.23
N VAL A 107 5.49 -4.80 -12.13
CA VAL A 107 5.23 -5.40 -10.82
C VAL A 107 4.80 -4.27 -9.90
N ASN A 108 3.61 -4.36 -9.36
CA ASN A 108 3.23 -3.52 -8.25
C ASN A 108 3.05 -4.35 -6.99
N PHE A 109 3.38 -3.78 -5.85
CA PHE A 109 3.23 -4.43 -4.56
C PHE A 109 2.86 -3.44 -3.47
N LEU A 110 2.20 -3.95 -2.47
CA LEU A 110 1.82 -3.20 -1.26
C LEU A 110 1.92 -4.08 -0.02
N GLU A 111 2.09 -3.46 1.11
CA GLU A 111 1.92 -4.08 2.42
C GLU A 111 0.53 -3.74 2.95
N GLU A 112 -0.27 -4.74 3.25
CA GLU A 112 -1.41 -4.57 4.14
C GLU A 112 -0.93 -4.82 5.57
N ARG A 113 -1.14 -3.83 6.43
CA ARG A 113 -0.76 -3.88 7.84
C ARG A 113 -1.96 -3.64 8.73
N GLN A 114 -2.05 -4.40 9.80
CA GLN A 114 -3.08 -4.23 10.80
C GLN A 114 -2.47 -4.28 12.19
N ARG A 115 -3.06 -3.51 13.10
CA ARG A 115 -2.67 -3.44 14.50
C ARG A 115 -3.76 -4.00 15.38
N TRP A 116 -3.38 -4.80 16.38
CA TRP A 116 -4.27 -5.20 17.44
C TRP A 116 -4.53 -4.00 18.35
N ALA A 117 -5.74 -3.48 18.35
CA ALA A 117 -6.10 -2.24 19.02
C ALA A 117 -7.45 -2.35 19.75
N PHE A 118 -7.62 -1.53 20.77
CA PHE A 118 -8.90 -1.34 21.42
C PHE A 118 -9.89 -0.64 20.49
N ARG A 119 -11.04 -1.24 20.25
CA ARG A 119 -12.07 -0.74 19.33
C ARG A 119 -13.31 -0.19 20.02
N GLY A 120 -13.42 -0.36 21.36
CA GLY A 120 -14.62 0.01 22.11
C GLY A 120 -15.80 -0.95 21.93
N GLY A 121 -16.86 -0.73 22.70
CA GLY A 121 -18.08 -1.54 22.64
C GLY A 121 -17.92 -2.96 23.18
N SER A 122 -18.78 -3.88 22.74
CA SER A 122 -18.79 -5.29 23.19
C SER A 122 -17.55 -6.09 22.77
N ARG A 123 -16.82 -5.64 21.73
CA ARG A 123 -15.53 -6.19 21.31
C ARG A 123 -14.43 -5.21 21.67
N MET A 124 -13.86 -5.35 22.84
CA MET A 124 -12.86 -4.43 23.36
C MET A 124 -11.59 -4.35 22.49
N PHE A 125 -11.16 -5.45 21.88
CA PHE A 125 -9.97 -5.50 21.03
C PHE A 125 -10.27 -6.14 19.68
N GLY A 126 -9.53 -5.72 18.67
CA GLY A 126 -9.61 -6.28 17.32
C GLY A 126 -8.53 -5.72 16.39
N TRP A 127 -8.42 -6.32 15.21
CA TRP A 127 -7.53 -5.83 14.17
C TRP A 127 -8.09 -4.56 13.55
N ALA A 128 -7.27 -3.51 13.49
CA ALA A 128 -7.53 -2.25 12.82
C ALA A 128 -6.45 -2.01 11.78
N ASP A 129 -6.83 -1.42 10.65
CA ASP A 129 -5.87 -1.07 9.60
C ASP A 129 -4.84 -0.08 10.14
N ALA A 130 -3.60 -0.25 9.71
CA ALA A 130 -2.46 0.55 10.10
C ALA A 130 -1.65 0.94 8.86
N GLU A 131 -0.88 2.01 8.97
CA GLU A 131 -0.02 2.45 7.88
C GLU A 131 1.04 1.40 7.53
N PRO A 132 1.30 1.17 6.23
CA PRO A 132 2.39 0.31 5.78
C PRO A 132 3.75 0.74 6.36
N SER A 133 4.60 -0.22 6.65
CA SER A 133 5.95 0.06 7.12
C SER A 133 6.87 0.39 5.96
N LYS A 134 7.48 1.56 6.01
CA LYS A 134 8.49 1.96 5.01
C LYS A 134 9.66 0.97 4.94
N ASP A 135 10.08 0.45 6.08
CA ASP A 135 11.20 -0.51 6.15
C ASP A 135 10.84 -1.84 5.47
N VAL A 136 9.61 -2.33 5.67
CA VAL A 136 9.13 -3.55 5.01
C VAL A 136 9.07 -3.33 3.50
N LEU A 137 8.45 -2.24 3.05
CA LEU A 137 8.36 -1.91 1.63
C LEU A 137 9.73 -1.76 0.99
N THR A 138 10.64 -1.02 1.61
CA THR A 138 12.03 -0.84 1.11
C THR A 138 12.78 -2.17 1.06
N ASN A 139 12.56 -3.06 2.02
CA ASN A 139 13.20 -4.38 2.04
C ASN A 139 12.70 -5.26 0.89
N ILE A 140 11.38 -5.32 0.69
CA ILE A 140 10.77 -6.06 -0.42
C ILE A 140 11.24 -5.49 -1.76
N ASP A 141 11.26 -4.18 -1.90
CA ASP A 141 11.73 -3.48 -3.09
C ASP A 141 13.16 -3.88 -3.46
N ARG A 142 14.08 -3.77 -2.52
CA ARG A 142 15.48 -4.15 -2.71
C ARG A 142 15.64 -5.63 -3.08
N ARG A 143 14.84 -6.51 -2.47
CA ARG A 143 14.87 -7.95 -2.77
C ARG A 143 14.33 -8.24 -4.16
N LEU A 144 13.23 -7.56 -4.54
CA LEU A 144 12.67 -7.67 -5.89
C LEU A 144 13.69 -7.23 -6.94
N ASP A 145 14.34 -6.06 -6.74
CA ASP A 145 15.38 -5.57 -7.64
C ASP A 145 16.56 -6.55 -7.77
N ALA A 146 17.01 -7.15 -6.66
CA ALA A 146 18.07 -8.15 -6.68
C ALA A 146 17.64 -9.40 -7.48
N LYS A 147 16.41 -9.88 -7.27
CA LYS A 147 15.89 -11.06 -7.98
C LYS A 147 15.65 -10.79 -9.46
N LEU A 148 15.14 -9.61 -9.83
CA LEU A 148 15.03 -9.21 -11.23
C LEU A 148 16.39 -9.26 -11.93
N LYS A 149 17.45 -8.75 -11.30
CA LYS A 149 18.82 -8.81 -11.84
C LYS A 149 19.35 -10.25 -11.96
N GLU A 150 19.10 -11.09 -10.94
CA GLU A 150 19.46 -12.53 -10.99
C GLU A 150 18.79 -13.25 -12.16
N HIS A 151 17.55 -12.88 -12.50
CA HIS A 151 16.80 -13.40 -13.64
C HIS A 151 17.15 -12.70 -14.97
N GLY A 152 18.15 -11.82 -14.99
CA GLY A 152 18.63 -11.15 -16.20
C GLY A 152 17.77 -9.99 -16.68
N CYS A 153 16.92 -9.43 -15.82
CA CYS A 153 16.05 -8.32 -16.16
C CYS A 153 16.77 -6.97 -16.08
N THR A 154 16.44 -6.09 -17.02
CA THR A 154 16.89 -4.68 -16.99
C THR A 154 15.80 -3.83 -16.36
N LEU A 155 16.18 -3.08 -15.32
CA LEU A 155 15.30 -2.10 -14.68
C LEU A 155 15.26 -0.80 -15.51
N THR A 156 14.09 -0.25 -15.73
CA THR A 156 13.88 1.04 -16.42
C THR A 156 13.61 2.15 -15.43
#